data_9a89bd900c974f3e5c28485cdb2b4c47
#
_entry.id   9a89bd900c974f3e5c28485cdb2b4c47
#
_cell.length_a   1.000
_cell.length_b   1.000
_cell.length_c   1.000
_cell.angle_alpha   90.00
_cell.angle_beta   90.00
_cell.angle_gamma   90.00
#
_symmetry.space_group_name_H-M   'P 1'
#
loop_
_entity.id
_entity.type
_entity.pdbx_description
1 polymer ?
#
loop_
_entity_poly.entity_id
_entity_poly.type
_entity_poly.pdbx_seq_one_letter_code
_entity_poly.pdbx_strand_id
1 'polypeptide(L)'
;DSEAAARLVRELLDRHGTGRLLFRNTRAAVQGFPDRELHPYPLASPDEYLELPVGEHADLYPEVSYQAQAEFGDEQRWWQFDPRVEWLIDTLKMLKKFKVLVICAHAETAMDLEDALRVRKGIPATVFHEGMSILERDRAAAYFADEEFGAQVLICSEIGSEGRNFQFSHHLVLFDLPAHPDLLEQRIGRLDRIGQKHRIQLHVPYLENSPQERLFQWYHQALNAFLATCPTGNALQHQFGSRLLPLLESGDDGEWQALVDEAKTERLRLEGELHAGRDRLLELNSGGAGEGEALVEAILEQDDQFALPIYMEQLFDAFGIDSEDHSDNALILRPSEKMLDASFPLGDDEGVTITYDRDLALAREDMQFLTWEHPMVQGGM
;
A
#
# COMPACT_ATOMS: atom_id res chain seq x y z
N ASP A 1 -5.37 19.05 40.48
CA ASP A 1 -6.49 18.25 40.04
C ASP A 1 -6.48 18.09 38.51
N SER A 2 -5.71 17.10 38.05
CA SER A 2 -5.53 16.78 36.62
C SER A 2 -6.87 16.45 35.91
N GLU A 3 -7.77 15.78 36.64
CA GLU A 3 -9.08 15.34 36.12
C GLU A 3 -10.05 16.50 35.93
N ALA A 4 -10.06 17.48 36.84
CA ALA A 4 -10.87 18.69 36.69
C ALA A 4 -10.39 19.60 35.55
N ALA A 5 -9.07 19.65 35.32
CA ALA A 5 -8.51 20.39 34.18
C ALA A 5 -8.86 19.70 32.86
N ALA A 6 -8.78 18.36 32.75
CA ALA A 6 -9.16 17.61 31.59
C ALA A 6 -10.66 17.75 31.23
N ARG A 7 -11.51 17.75 32.30
CA ARG A 7 -12.95 17.96 32.14
C ARG A 7 -13.28 19.39 31.65
N LEU A 8 -12.62 20.41 32.20
CA LEU A 8 -12.78 21.79 31.77
C LEU A 8 -12.36 22.00 30.31
N VAL A 9 -11.23 21.40 29.91
CA VAL A 9 -10.74 21.44 28.52
C VAL A 9 -11.77 20.81 27.59
N ARG A 10 -12.33 19.66 27.94
CA ARG A 10 -13.37 18.97 27.16
C ARG A 10 -14.63 19.83 27.02
N GLU A 11 -15.12 20.41 28.09
CA GLU A 11 -16.31 21.28 28.07
C GLU A 11 -16.08 22.57 27.25
N LEU A 12 -14.86 23.13 27.27
CA LEU A 12 -14.50 24.30 26.45
C LEU A 12 -14.40 23.96 24.96
N LEU A 13 -13.85 22.78 24.60
CA LEU A 13 -13.79 22.28 23.24
C LEU A 13 -15.18 22.01 22.66
N ASP A 14 -16.07 21.43 23.47
CA ASP A 14 -17.46 21.13 23.08
C ASP A 14 -18.29 22.40 22.84
N ARG A 15 -18.04 23.47 23.59
CA ARG A 15 -18.82 24.72 23.52
C ARG A 15 -18.27 25.72 22.50
N HIS A 16 -16.98 25.81 22.35
CA HIS A 16 -16.31 26.91 21.65
C HIS A 16 -15.29 26.46 20.60
N GLY A 17 -14.95 25.18 20.56
CA GLY A 17 -13.96 24.64 19.63
C GLY A 17 -14.53 24.25 18.29
N THR A 18 -13.67 24.19 17.30
CA THR A 18 -13.94 23.60 15.97
C THR A 18 -14.02 22.08 16.01
N GLY A 19 -13.82 21.46 17.19
CA GLY A 19 -13.73 20.01 17.42
C GLY A 19 -14.98 19.20 17.07
N ARG A 20 -16.15 19.85 16.83
CA ARG A 20 -17.35 19.18 16.28
C ARG A 20 -17.32 19.03 14.77
N LEU A 21 -16.44 19.77 14.07
CA LEU A 21 -16.37 19.84 12.61
C LEU A 21 -14.98 19.49 12.07
N LEU A 22 -13.94 19.47 12.92
CA LEU A 22 -12.57 19.25 12.54
C LEU A 22 -11.94 18.23 13.50
N PHE A 23 -11.64 17.05 12.97
CA PHE A 23 -10.86 16.03 13.67
C PHE A 23 -9.48 15.96 13.01
N ARG A 24 -8.43 15.98 13.81
CA ARG A 24 -7.07 15.78 13.33
C ARG A 24 -6.46 14.57 14.01
N ASN A 25 -6.51 13.46 13.32
CA ASN A 25 -5.81 12.26 13.74
C ASN A 25 -4.36 12.32 13.26
N THR A 26 -3.43 12.08 14.17
CA THR A 26 -2.03 11.87 13.83
C THR A 26 -1.71 10.40 14.02
N ARG A 27 -0.80 9.84 13.24
CA ARG A 27 -0.36 8.44 13.40
C ARG A 27 0.08 8.12 14.83
N ALA A 28 0.68 9.10 15.54
CA ALA A 28 1.08 8.95 16.94
C ALA A 28 -0.11 8.91 17.93
N ALA A 29 -1.26 9.47 17.54
CA ALA A 29 -2.47 9.52 18.38
C ALA A 29 -3.44 8.37 18.07
N VAL A 30 -3.31 7.73 16.92
CA VAL A 30 -4.16 6.61 16.47
C VAL A 30 -3.40 5.30 16.68
N GLN A 31 -3.96 4.42 17.50
CA GLN A 31 -3.44 3.06 17.66
C GLN A 31 -3.81 2.19 16.45
N GLY A 32 -3.03 1.15 16.21
CA GLY A 32 -3.35 0.15 15.17
C GLY A 32 -2.62 0.32 13.84
N PHE A 33 -1.69 1.29 13.72
CA PHE A 33 -0.74 1.28 12.62
C PHE A 33 0.40 0.29 12.89
N PRO A 34 0.85 -0.47 11.88
CA PRO A 34 1.96 -1.39 12.03
C PRO A 34 3.30 -0.64 12.14
N ASP A 35 4.30 -1.28 12.75
CA ASP A 35 5.68 -0.86 12.63
C ASP A 35 6.22 -1.17 11.24
N ARG A 36 7.27 -0.43 10.83
CA ARG A 36 8.01 -0.66 9.58
C ARG A 36 9.38 -1.24 9.90
N GLU A 37 9.83 -2.20 9.10
CA GLU A 37 11.17 -2.79 9.16
C GLU A 37 11.84 -2.68 7.81
N LEU A 38 13.04 -2.11 7.78
CA LEU A 38 13.79 -1.86 6.55
C LEU A 38 14.83 -2.97 6.31
N HIS A 39 14.81 -3.51 5.10
CA HIS A 39 15.79 -4.47 4.59
C HIS A 39 16.47 -3.88 3.35
N PRO A 40 17.64 -3.25 3.51
CA PRO A 40 18.42 -2.73 2.38
C PRO A 40 19.21 -3.84 1.69
N TYR A 41 19.30 -3.79 0.38
CA TYR A 41 20.05 -4.74 -0.42
C TYR A 41 20.94 -4.00 -1.42
N PRO A 42 22.20 -3.70 -1.02
CA PRO A 42 23.21 -3.18 -1.94
C PRO A 42 23.61 -4.25 -2.96
N LEU A 43 23.57 -3.92 -4.23
CA LEU A 43 23.87 -4.82 -5.34
C LEU A 43 24.87 -4.14 -6.27
N ALA A 44 25.84 -4.92 -6.78
CA ALA A 44 26.85 -4.40 -7.70
C ALA A 44 26.20 -3.86 -8.98
N SER A 45 26.57 -2.66 -9.41
CA SER A 45 26.11 -2.11 -10.68
C SER A 45 26.65 -2.93 -11.85
N PRO A 46 25.80 -3.35 -12.82
CA PRO A 46 26.28 -4.06 -14.00
C PRO A 46 27.04 -3.11 -14.95
N ASP A 47 28.01 -3.66 -15.67
CA ASP A 47 28.85 -2.89 -16.60
C ASP A 47 28.02 -2.24 -17.72
N GLU A 48 26.92 -2.87 -18.14
CA GLU A 48 25.99 -2.38 -19.16
C GLU A 48 25.35 -1.04 -18.80
N TYR A 49 25.24 -0.71 -17.52
CA TYR A 49 24.71 0.57 -17.07
C TYR A 49 25.75 1.68 -16.95
N LEU A 50 27.04 1.35 -16.92
CA LEU A 50 28.13 2.33 -16.81
C LEU A 50 28.31 3.17 -18.08
N GLU A 51 27.86 2.68 -19.24
CA GLU A 51 27.96 3.35 -20.52
C GLU A 51 26.71 4.19 -20.89
N LEU A 52 25.70 4.21 -20.01
CA LEU A 52 24.47 4.96 -20.29
C LEU A 52 24.71 6.48 -20.21
N PRO A 53 24.13 7.27 -21.13
CA PRO A 53 24.26 8.70 -21.08
C PRO A 53 23.53 9.26 -19.85
N VAL A 54 24.22 10.15 -19.16
CA VAL A 54 23.67 10.88 -18.01
C VAL A 54 22.57 11.82 -18.52
N GLY A 55 21.32 11.56 -18.15
CA GLY A 55 20.16 12.38 -18.48
C GLY A 55 19.37 12.74 -17.22
N GLU A 56 18.48 13.71 -17.34
CA GLU A 56 17.63 14.13 -16.21
C GLU A 56 16.81 12.92 -15.69
N HIS A 57 17.14 12.41 -14.49
CA HIS A 57 16.60 11.19 -13.85
C HIS A 57 16.93 9.85 -14.53
N ALA A 58 17.73 9.80 -15.59
CA ALA A 58 18.04 8.57 -16.31
C ALA A 58 18.72 7.52 -15.40
N ASP A 59 19.60 7.97 -14.52
CA ASP A 59 20.39 7.07 -13.67
C ASP A 59 19.62 6.48 -12.48
N LEU A 60 18.45 7.02 -12.16
CA LEU A 60 17.54 6.44 -11.17
C LEU A 60 16.79 5.21 -11.70
N TYR A 61 16.59 5.16 -13.02
CA TYR A 61 15.88 4.10 -13.75
C TYR A 61 16.73 3.57 -14.90
N PRO A 62 17.91 2.97 -14.63
CA PRO A 62 18.87 2.59 -15.67
C PRO A 62 18.29 1.57 -16.65
N GLU A 63 17.36 0.72 -16.23
CA GLU A 63 16.67 -0.23 -17.11
C GLU A 63 15.86 0.48 -18.21
N VAL A 64 15.24 1.61 -17.91
CA VAL A 64 14.47 2.40 -18.88
C VAL A 64 15.41 3.05 -19.89
N SER A 65 16.51 3.63 -19.42
CA SER A 65 17.55 4.25 -20.26
C SER A 65 18.22 3.23 -21.16
N TYR A 66 18.52 2.06 -20.64
CA TYR A 66 19.09 0.94 -21.42
C TYR A 66 18.13 0.50 -22.51
N GLN A 67 16.86 0.28 -22.17
CA GLN A 67 15.86 -0.17 -23.15
C GLN A 67 15.59 0.88 -24.25
N ALA A 68 15.65 2.18 -23.91
CA ALA A 68 15.47 3.27 -24.87
C ALA A 68 16.61 3.37 -25.91
N GLN A 69 17.80 2.86 -25.57
CA GLN A 69 18.97 2.84 -26.47
C GLN A 69 19.10 1.55 -27.27
N ALA A 70 18.38 0.48 -26.89
CA ALA A 70 18.41 -0.79 -27.59
C ALA A 70 17.98 -0.59 -29.04
N GLU A 71 18.89 -0.86 -30.01
CA GLU A 71 18.56 -0.84 -31.43
C GLU A 71 17.59 -1.98 -31.79
N PHE A 72 16.81 -1.78 -32.82
CA PHE A 72 15.88 -2.78 -33.32
C PHE A 72 16.65 -4.06 -33.71
N GLY A 73 16.56 -5.09 -32.86
CA GLY A 73 17.28 -6.36 -33.07
C GLY A 73 18.22 -6.75 -31.94
N ASP A 74 18.43 -5.90 -30.95
CA ASP A 74 19.13 -6.29 -29.72
C ASP A 74 18.26 -7.27 -28.93
N GLU A 75 18.73 -8.53 -28.87
CA GLU A 75 18.00 -9.61 -28.17
C GLU A 75 18.18 -9.57 -26.66
N GLN A 76 19.13 -8.78 -26.16
CA GLN A 76 19.44 -8.74 -24.72
C GLN A 76 18.49 -7.80 -23.98
N ARG A 77 17.67 -8.39 -23.14
CA ARG A 77 16.76 -7.64 -22.24
C ARG A 77 17.49 -7.25 -20.96
N TRP A 78 17.25 -6.05 -20.45
CA TRP A 78 17.85 -5.54 -19.23
C TRP A 78 17.68 -6.51 -18.04
N TRP A 79 16.55 -7.17 -17.91
CA TRP A 79 16.26 -8.10 -16.81
C TRP A 79 17.10 -9.40 -16.87
N GLN A 80 17.89 -9.63 -17.92
CA GLN A 80 18.78 -10.78 -18.03
C GLN A 80 20.07 -10.60 -17.23
N PHE A 81 20.56 -9.37 -17.09
CA PHE A 81 21.81 -9.05 -16.42
C PHE A 81 21.64 -8.18 -15.18
N ASP A 82 20.52 -7.46 -14.99
CA ASP A 82 20.27 -6.62 -13.83
C ASP A 82 20.21 -7.46 -12.54
N PRO A 83 21.11 -7.23 -11.58
CA PRO A 83 21.20 -8.03 -10.36
C PRO A 83 19.97 -7.89 -9.46
N ARG A 84 19.21 -6.80 -9.59
CA ARG A 84 17.95 -6.62 -8.84
C ARG A 84 16.92 -7.67 -9.21
N VAL A 85 16.92 -8.18 -10.46
CA VAL A 85 16.00 -9.22 -10.92
C VAL A 85 16.34 -10.58 -10.32
N GLU A 86 17.62 -10.97 -10.30
CA GLU A 86 18.03 -12.23 -9.66
C GLU A 86 17.79 -12.18 -8.16
N TRP A 87 18.11 -11.06 -7.52
CA TRP A 87 17.80 -10.82 -6.12
C TRP A 87 16.29 -10.93 -5.84
N LEU A 88 15.42 -10.34 -6.69
CA LEU A 88 13.97 -10.42 -6.55
C LEU A 88 13.48 -11.89 -6.63
N ILE A 89 13.98 -12.64 -7.62
CA ILE A 89 13.66 -14.05 -7.77
C ILE A 89 14.03 -14.85 -6.51
N ASP A 90 15.21 -14.62 -5.95
CA ASP A 90 15.67 -15.35 -4.77
C ASP A 90 14.90 -14.93 -3.51
N THR A 91 14.58 -13.65 -3.38
CA THR A 91 13.73 -13.12 -2.31
C THR A 91 12.34 -13.75 -2.37
N LEU A 92 11.70 -13.82 -3.55
CA LEU A 92 10.38 -14.45 -3.72
C LEU A 92 10.41 -15.94 -3.38
N LYS A 93 11.49 -16.66 -3.69
CA LYS A 93 11.64 -18.08 -3.28
C LYS A 93 11.72 -18.21 -1.75
N MET A 94 12.43 -17.31 -1.07
CA MET A 94 12.50 -17.30 0.40
C MET A 94 11.14 -16.97 1.00
N LEU A 95 10.40 -16.04 0.40
CA LEU A 95 9.08 -15.58 0.84
C LEU A 95 7.92 -16.41 0.25
N LYS A 96 8.16 -17.65 -0.15
CA LYS A 96 7.19 -18.51 -0.88
C LYS A 96 5.79 -18.59 -0.25
N LYS A 97 5.69 -18.41 1.07
CA LYS A 97 4.42 -18.50 1.81
C LYS A 97 3.69 -17.16 1.95
N PHE A 98 4.31 -16.09 1.51
CA PHE A 98 3.79 -14.73 1.70
C PHE A 98 3.46 -14.09 0.36
N LYS A 99 2.44 -13.26 0.36
CA LYS A 99 2.12 -12.36 -0.73
C LYS A 99 3.09 -11.18 -0.70
N VAL A 100 3.61 -10.81 -1.85
CA VAL A 100 4.61 -9.74 -1.98
C VAL A 100 4.11 -8.69 -2.97
N LEU A 101 4.05 -7.44 -2.52
CA LEU A 101 3.77 -6.30 -3.38
C LEU A 101 5.10 -5.73 -3.88
N VAL A 102 5.27 -5.60 -5.18
CA VAL A 102 6.42 -4.94 -5.81
C VAL A 102 5.95 -3.65 -6.46
N ILE A 103 6.59 -2.53 -6.17
CA ILE A 103 6.27 -1.25 -6.81
C ILE A 103 7.52 -0.71 -7.52
N CYS A 104 7.33 -0.30 -8.77
CA CYS A 104 8.32 0.39 -9.60
C CYS A 104 7.73 1.65 -10.22
N ALA A 105 8.56 2.52 -10.79
CA ALA A 105 8.10 3.79 -11.34
C ALA A 105 7.32 3.62 -12.66
N HIS A 106 7.71 2.68 -13.51
CA HIS A 106 7.26 2.61 -14.91
C HIS A 106 6.48 1.32 -15.19
N ALA A 107 5.45 1.44 -16.04
CA ALA A 107 4.62 0.32 -16.48
C ALA A 107 5.43 -0.73 -17.25
N GLU A 108 6.36 -0.29 -18.11
CA GLU A 108 7.24 -1.16 -18.88
C GLU A 108 8.12 -2.00 -17.95
N THR A 109 8.71 -1.39 -16.92
CA THR A 109 9.49 -2.12 -15.89
C THR A 109 8.63 -3.16 -15.20
N ALA A 110 7.37 -2.85 -14.86
CA ALA A 110 6.45 -3.79 -14.22
C ALA A 110 6.14 -5.00 -15.12
N MET A 111 5.86 -4.76 -16.40
CA MET A 111 5.59 -5.81 -17.38
C MET A 111 6.82 -6.68 -17.64
N ASP A 112 7.98 -6.07 -17.78
CA ASP A 112 9.25 -6.79 -17.99
C ASP A 112 9.62 -7.66 -16.78
N LEU A 113 9.36 -7.20 -15.57
CA LEU A 113 9.56 -7.98 -14.33
C LEU A 113 8.62 -9.19 -14.29
N GLU A 114 7.34 -9.05 -14.67
CA GLU A 114 6.41 -10.18 -14.76
C GLU A 114 6.91 -11.21 -15.76
N ASP A 115 7.31 -10.78 -16.95
CA ASP A 115 7.88 -11.65 -17.98
C ASP A 115 9.15 -12.36 -17.47
N ALA A 116 10.04 -11.65 -16.80
CA ALA A 116 11.26 -12.22 -16.21
C ALA A 116 10.96 -13.29 -15.17
N LEU A 117 10.01 -13.06 -14.26
CA LEU A 117 9.61 -14.02 -13.24
C LEU A 117 8.98 -15.28 -13.85
N ARG A 118 8.11 -15.09 -14.83
CA ARG A 118 7.44 -16.16 -15.56
C ARG A 118 8.42 -17.00 -16.37
N VAL A 119 9.28 -16.35 -17.17
CA VAL A 119 10.20 -17.04 -18.10
C VAL A 119 11.35 -17.72 -17.36
N ARG A 120 11.96 -17.05 -16.36
CA ARG A 120 13.15 -17.57 -15.69
C ARG A 120 12.83 -18.66 -14.66
N LYS A 121 11.72 -18.56 -13.92
CA LYS A 121 11.44 -19.45 -12.77
C LYS A 121 10.00 -19.91 -12.64
N GLY A 122 9.07 -19.48 -13.49
CA GLY A 122 7.67 -19.84 -13.40
C GLY A 122 7.02 -19.39 -12.09
N ILE A 123 7.43 -18.25 -11.54
CA ILE A 123 6.83 -17.67 -10.34
C ILE A 123 5.49 -17.06 -10.73
N PRO A 124 4.37 -17.43 -10.06
CA PRO A 124 3.07 -16.84 -10.34
C PRO A 124 3.09 -15.34 -9.99
N ALA A 125 2.98 -14.50 -11.00
CA ALA A 125 2.98 -13.06 -10.88
C ALA A 125 1.80 -12.47 -11.64
N THR A 126 1.37 -11.28 -11.24
CA THR A 126 0.41 -10.46 -11.98
C THR A 126 0.84 -9.01 -11.94
N VAL A 127 0.41 -8.22 -12.92
CA VAL A 127 0.78 -6.81 -13.05
C VAL A 127 -0.41 -5.90 -12.85
N PHE A 128 -0.10 -4.64 -12.49
CA PHE A 128 -1.10 -3.62 -12.26
C PHE A 128 -0.53 -2.26 -12.70
N HIS A 129 -0.98 -1.75 -13.83
CA HIS A 129 -0.46 -0.52 -14.42
C HIS A 129 -1.56 0.33 -15.06
N GLU A 130 -1.25 1.57 -15.41
CA GLU A 130 -2.18 2.56 -15.91
C GLU A 130 -2.85 2.19 -17.24
N GLY A 131 -2.19 1.39 -18.09
CA GLY A 131 -2.73 0.92 -19.36
C GLY A 131 -3.82 -0.13 -19.26
N MET A 132 -4.07 -0.69 -18.06
CA MET A 132 -5.10 -1.72 -17.84
C MET A 132 -6.48 -1.09 -17.64
N SER A 133 -7.51 -1.75 -18.16
CA SER A 133 -8.91 -1.43 -17.84
C SER A 133 -9.24 -1.73 -16.38
N ILE A 134 -10.33 -1.17 -15.88
CA ILE A 134 -10.79 -1.41 -14.49
C ILE A 134 -11.00 -2.91 -14.26
N LEU A 135 -11.65 -3.61 -15.21
CA LEU A 135 -11.90 -5.04 -15.10
C LEU A 135 -10.62 -5.88 -15.03
N GLU A 136 -9.59 -5.53 -15.83
CA GLU A 136 -8.30 -6.22 -15.79
C GLU A 136 -7.60 -6.01 -14.45
N ARG A 137 -7.69 -4.79 -13.90
CA ARG A 137 -7.16 -4.47 -12.57
C ARG A 137 -7.87 -5.25 -11.47
N ASP A 138 -9.20 -5.34 -11.53
CA ASP A 138 -9.99 -6.11 -10.55
C ASP A 138 -9.62 -7.59 -10.58
N ARG A 139 -9.46 -8.18 -11.76
CA ARG A 139 -9.01 -9.57 -11.93
C ARG A 139 -7.60 -9.78 -11.38
N ALA A 140 -6.67 -8.86 -11.65
CA ALA A 140 -5.30 -8.95 -11.15
C ALA A 140 -5.27 -8.85 -9.60
N ALA A 141 -6.05 -7.94 -9.01
CA ALA A 141 -6.17 -7.79 -7.57
C ALA A 141 -6.80 -9.03 -6.92
N ALA A 142 -7.87 -9.57 -7.51
CA ALA A 142 -8.51 -10.80 -7.05
C ALA A 142 -7.56 -12.01 -7.14
N TYR A 143 -6.83 -12.14 -8.24
CA TYR A 143 -5.83 -13.21 -8.40
C TYR A 143 -4.68 -13.09 -7.40
N PHE A 144 -4.25 -11.87 -7.06
CA PHE A 144 -3.24 -11.67 -6.03
C PHE A 144 -3.77 -11.95 -4.62
N ALA A 145 -5.05 -11.63 -4.34
CA ALA A 145 -5.66 -11.86 -3.03
C ALA A 145 -5.96 -13.33 -2.74
N ASP A 146 -6.11 -14.16 -3.77
CA ASP A 146 -6.37 -15.59 -3.62
C ASP A 146 -5.15 -16.28 -2.96
N GLU A 147 -5.36 -16.83 -1.75
CA GLU A 147 -4.29 -17.47 -0.96
C GLU A 147 -3.89 -18.84 -1.46
N GLU A 148 -4.80 -19.59 -2.09
CA GLU A 148 -4.60 -20.97 -2.44
C GLU A 148 -4.04 -21.16 -3.86
N PHE A 149 -4.65 -20.48 -4.84
CA PHE A 149 -4.31 -20.63 -6.27
C PHE A 149 -3.80 -19.33 -6.91
N GLY A 150 -3.74 -18.26 -6.15
CA GLY A 150 -3.43 -16.93 -6.66
C GLY A 150 -1.95 -16.65 -6.88
N ALA A 151 -1.67 -15.48 -7.47
CA ALA A 151 -0.32 -15.01 -7.65
C ALA A 151 0.39 -14.80 -6.31
N GLN A 152 1.67 -15.17 -6.24
CA GLN A 152 2.51 -14.84 -5.08
C GLN A 152 2.87 -13.36 -5.06
N VAL A 153 3.04 -12.76 -6.23
CA VAL A 153 3.52 -11.39 -6.36
C VAL A 153 2.61 -10.55 -7.25
N LEU A 154 2.31 -9.34 -6.81
CA LEU A 154 1.70 -8.29 -7.60
C LEU A 154 2.74 -7.21 -7.88
N ILE A 155 2.97 -6.90 -9.15
CA ILE A 155 3.93 -5.88 -9.58
C ILE A 155 3.15 -4.67 -10.08
N CYS A 156 3.33 -3.52 -9.42
CA CYS A 156 2.61 -2.30 -9.74
C CYS A 156 3.53 -1.23 -10.30
N SER A 157 3.06 -0.49 -11.31
CA SER A 157 3.60 0.82 -11.63
C SER A 157 3.15 1.87 -10.59
N GLU A 158 3.76 3.07 -10.61
CA GLU A 158 3.43 4.18 -9.70
C GLU A 158 1.92 4.46 -9.69
N ILE A 159 1.35 4.75 -10.85
CA ILE A 159 -0.06 5.11 -11.00
C ILE A 159 -0.98 3.90 -10.78
N GLY A 160 -0.53 2.73 -11.24
CA GLY A 160 -1.30 1.49 -11.11
C GLY A 160 -1.69 1.17 -9.67
N SER A 161 -0.83 1.49 -8.70
CA SER A 161 -1.06 1.16 -7.30
C SER A 161 -2.09 2.05 -6.59
N GLU A 162 -2.56 3.14 -7.18
CA GLU A 162 -3.46 4.10 -6.51
C GLU A 162 -4.83 3.50 -6.16
N GLY A 163 -5.33 3.87 -4.98
CA GLY A 163 -6.71 3.60 -4.55
C GLY A 163 -6.98 2.19 -4.02
N ARG A 164 -6.06 1.24 -4.13
CA ARG A 164 -6.26 -0.16 -3.71
C ARG A 164 -5.76 -0.46 -2.31
N ASN A 165 -6.37 -1.46 -1.68
CA ASN A 165 -6.01 -1.95 -0.36
C ASN A 165 -5.42 -3.37 -0.46
N PHE A 166 -4.19 -3.55 0.03
CA PHE A 166 -3.49 -4.83 0.03
C PHE A 166 -3.06 -5.26 1.44
N GLN A 167 -3.88 -4.97 2.47
CA GLN A 167 -3.56 -5.23 3.88
C GLN A 167 -3.29 -6.71 4.20
N PHE A 168 -3.74 -7.64 3.37
CA PHE A 168 -3.42 -9.06 3.50
C PHE A 168 -1.94 -9.37 3.18
N SER A 169 -1.23 -8.44 2.53
CA SER A 169 0.23 -8.50 2.34
C SER A 169 0.95 -7.58 3.34
N HIS A 170 2.14 -7.96 3.77
CA HIS A 170 3.00 -7.16 4.64
C HIS A 170 4.45 -7.07 4.14
N HIS A 171 4.74 -7.66 2.97
CA HIS A 171 6.02 -7.53 2.28
C HIS A 171 5.89 -6.57 1.10
N LEU A 172 6.65 -5.47 1.13
CA LEU A 172 6.74 -4.49 0.06
C LEU A 172 8.16 -4.45 -0.49
N VAL A 173 8.31 -4.68 -1.78
CA VAL A 173 9.55 -4.43 -2.52
C VAL A 173 9.42 -3.07 -3.22
N LEU A 174 10.29 -2.15 -2.88
CA LEU A 174 10.49 -0.90 -3.60
C LEU A 174 11.60 -1.14 -4.63
N PHE A 175 11.23 -1.62 -5.83
CA PHE A 175 12.19 -2.03 -6.86
C PHE A 175 13.08 -0.88 -7.32
N ASP A 176 12.54 0.30 -7.34
CA ASP A 176 13.19 1.60 -7.46
C ASP A 176 12.63 2.58 -6.42
N LEU A 177 13.31 3.70 -6.23
CA LEU A 177 12.87 4.75 -5.32
C LEU A 177 12.41 5.97 -6.13
N PRO A 178 11.23 6.54 -5.80
CA PRO A 178 10.75 7.75 -6.46
C PRO A 178 11.60 8.95 -6.06
N ALA A 179 11.72 9.94 -6.94
CA ALA A 179 12.47 11.17 -6.64
C ALA A 179 11.77 12.07 -5.60
N HIS A 180 10.45 11.90 -5.38
CA HIS A 180 9.67 12.72 -4.47
C HIS A 180 9.25 11.94 -3.21
N PRO A 181 9.46 12.47 -1.98
CA PRO A 181 9.17 11.76 -0.74
C PRO A 181 7.69 11.43 -0.54
N ASP A 182 6.77 12.24 -1.06
CA ASP A 182 5.33 11.96 -0.96
C ASP A 182 4.95 10.68 -1.73
N LEU A 183 5.60 10.42 -2.87
CA LEU A 183 5.39 9.18 -3.63
C LEU A 183 5.92 7.97 -2.87
N LEU A 184 7.06 8.09 -2.18
CA LEU A 184 7.56 7.03 -1.32
C LEU A 184 6.56 6.70 -0.19
N GLU A 185 6.02 7.72 0.46
CA GLU A 185 5.02 7.53 1.52
C GLU A 185 3.71 6.94 0.95
N GLN A 186 3.29 7.33 -0.25
CA GLN A 186 2.15 6.71 -0.94
C GLN A 186 2.38 5.23 -1.23
N ARG A 187 3.57 4.86 -1.73
CA ARG A 187 3.93 3.45 -1.97
C ARG A 187 3.87 2.62 -0.70
N ILE A 188 4.49 3.09 0.39
CA ILE A 188 4.46 2.41 1.68
C ILE A 188 3.03 2.35 2.25
N GLY A 189 2.25 3.42 2.07
CA GLY A 189 0.87 3.54 2.51
C GLY A 189 -0.10 2.53 1.86
N ARG A 190 0.32 1.78 0.84
CA ARG A 190 -0.49 0.66 0.29
C ARG A 190 -0.68 -0.46 1.30
N LEU A 191 0.33 -0.72 2.12
CA LEU A 191 0.31 -1.75 3.16
C LEU A 191 0.21 -1.18 4.57
N ASP A 192 0.72 0.03 4.78
CA ASP A 192 0.81 0.69 6.06
C ASP A 192 -0.51 1.40 6.42
N ARG A 193 -1.49 0.61 6.85
CA ARG A 193 -2.85 1.06 7.17
C ARG A 193 -3.29 0.56 8.54
N ILE A 194 -4.27 1.23 9.12
CA ILE A 194 -4.94 0.79 10.34
C ILE A 194 -5.55 -0.60 10.10
N GLY A 195 -5.34 -1.51 11.04
CA GLY A 195 -5.82 -2.90 10.94
C GLY A 195 -4.83 -3.88 10.33
N GLN A 196 -3.67 -3.43 9.86
CA GLN A 196 -2.59 -4.33 9.46
C GLN A 196 -2.06 -5.08 10.69
N LYS A 197 -2.13 -6.41 10.66
CA LYS A 197 -1.77 -7.29 11.79
C LYS A 197 -0.27 -7.56 11.91
N HIS A 198 0.48 -7.31 10.84
CA HIS A 198 1.90 -7.63 10.73
C HIS A 198 2.74 -6.37 10.57
N ARG A 199 4.00 -6.43 11.04
CA ARG A 199 5.01 -5.40 10.76
C ARG A 199 5.28 -5.36 9.26
N ILE A 200 5.30 -4.16 8.66
CA ILE A 200 5.59 -4.00 7.24
C ILE A 200 7.09 -4.25 6.99
N GLN A 201 7.39 -5.18 6.10
CA GLN A 201 8.74 -5.54 5.68
C GLN A 201 9.06 -4.79 4.38
N LEU A 202 9.90 -3.76 4.48
CA LEU A 202 10.31 -2.93 3.33
C LEU A 202 11.61 -3.48 2.75
N HIS A 203 11.57 -4.04 1.57
CA HIS A 203 12.72 -4.56 0.84
C HIS A 203 13.16 -3.54 -0.21
N VAL A 204 14.38 -3.04 -0.10
CA VAL A 204 14.90 -1.97 -0.97
C VAL A 204 16.19 -2.42 -1.63
N PRO A 205 16.14 -2.99 -2.84
CA PRO A 205 17.32 -3.22 -3.64
C PRO A 205 17.79 -1.91 -4.27
N TYR A 206 19.09 -1.69 -4.31
CA TYR A 206 19.69 -0.55 -5.00
C TYR A 206 21.06 -0.92 -5.55
N LEU A 207 21.47 -0.25 -6.63
CA LEU A 207 22.77 -0.42 -7.24
C LEU A 207 23.80 0.42 -6.50
N GLU A 208 24.93 -0.23 -6.09
CA GLU A 208 26.03 0.43 -5.41
C GLU A 208 26.75 1.43 -6.33
N ASN A 209 27.34 2.46 -5.72
CA ASN A 209 28.07 3.54 -6.40
C ASN A 209 27.25 4.23 -7.51
N SER A 210 25.94 4.35 -7.32
CA SER A 210 24.98 4.92 -8.26
C SER A 210 24.10 5.98 -7.62
N PRO A 211 23.37 6.77 -8.40
CA PRO A 211 22.33 7.66 -7.89
C PRO A 211 21.25 6.96 -7.05
N GLN A 212 20.98 5.67 -7.29
CA GLN A 212 20.03 4.88 -6.48
C GLN A 212 20.53 4.72 -5.04
N GLU A 213 21.82 4.43 -4.83
CA GLU A 213 22.40 4.36 -3.48
C GLU A 213 22.29 5.69 -2.75
N ARG A 214 22.58 6.79 -3.41
CA ARG A 214 22.45 8.14 -2.82
C ARG A 214 21.01 8.47 -2.49
N LEU A 215 20.08 8.14 -3.35
CA LEU A 215 18.65 8.34 -3.07
C LEU A 215 18.19 7.47 -1.90
N PHE A 216 18.67 6.22 -1.80
CA PHE A 216 18.43 5.38 -0.63
C PHE A 216 19.00 6.03 0.66
N GLN A 217 20.23 6.52 0.64
CA GLN A 217 20.86 7.21 1.77
C GLN A 217 20.07 8.48 2.16
N TRP A 218 19.62 9.26 1.19
CA TRP A 218 18.77 10.42 1.42
C TRP A 218 17.49 10.06 2.19
N TYR A 219 16.75 9.08 1.72
CA TYR A 219 15.53 8.65 2.39
C TYR A 219 15.78 8.02 3.76
N HIS A 220 16.84 7.25 3.88
CA HIS A 220 17.17 6.55 5.12
C HIS A 220 17.80 7.48 6.17
N GLN A 221 18.83 8.23 5.82
CA GLN A 221 19.62 9.00 6.77
C GLN A 221 19.10 10.41 7.00
N ALA A 222 18.73 11.13 5.92
CA ALA A 222 18.23 12.50 6.03
C ALA A 222 16.78 12.53 6.46
N LEU A 223 15.89 11.82 5.75
CA LEU A 223 14.44 11.90 5.94
C LEU A 223 13.87 10.90 6.95
N ASN A 224 14.58 9.79 7.23
CA ASN A 224 14.07 8.65 8.01
C ASN A 224 12.71 8.09 7.50
N ALA A 225 12.47 8.20 6.19
CA ALA A 225 11.16 7.98 5.58
C ALA A 225 10.76 6.51 5.47
N PHE A 226 11.69 5.57 5.64
CA PHE A 226 11.37 4.13 5.66
C PHE A 226 10.80 3.68 6.99
N LEU A 227 11.33 4.18 8.11
CA LEU A 227 10.95 3.71 9.45
C LEU A 227 9.81 4.50 10.08
N ALA A 228 9.62 5.74 9.64
CA ALA A 228 8.58 6.63 10.14
C ALA A 228 7.98 7.44 8.98
N THR A 229 6.74 7.90 9.17
CA THR A 229 6.16 8.89 8.27
C THR A 229 6.96 10.20 8.33
N CYS A 230 7.19 10.83 7.18
CA CYS A 230 7.94 12.07 7.09
C CYS A 230 7.02 13.26 6.76
N PRO A 231 6.32 13.85 7.75
CA PRO A 231 5.39 14.95 7.50
C PRO A 231 6.08 16.23 7.02
N THR A 232 7.40 16.29 7.18
CA THR A 232 8.26 17.40 6.74
C THR A 232 8.88 17.16 5.36
N GLY A 233 8.62 16.00 4.74
CA GLY A 233 9.25 15.57 3.48
C GLY A 233 9.10 16.58 2.35
N ASN A 234 7.91 17.14 2.17
CA ASN A 234 7.63 18.13 1.14
C ASN A 234 8.37 19.47 1.41
N ALA A 235 8.44 19.92 2.66
CA ALA A 235 9.19 21.11 3.01
C ALA A 235 10.71 20.95 2.75
N LEU A 236 11.24 19.78 3.09
CA LEU A 236 12.65 19.43 2.82
C LEU A 236 12.92 19.31 1.32
N GLN A 237 11.99 18.74 0.56
CA GLN A 237 12.09 18.67 -0.90
C GLN A 237 12.11 20.08 -1.53
N HIS A 238 11.28 20.99 -1.06
CA HIS A 238 11.31 22.38 -1.53
C HIS A 238 12.63 23.08 -1.20
N GLN A 239 13.17 22.85 -0.01
CA GLN A 239 14.40 23.52 0.44
C GLN A 239 15.66 22.93 -0.20
N PHE A 240 15.76 21.62 -0.35
CA PHE A 240 16.97 20.90 -0.75
C PHE A 240 16.91 20.31 -2.17
N GLY A 241 15.73 20.18 -2.78
CA GLY A 241 15.54 19.47 -4.05
C GLY A 241 16.39 19.99 -5.20
N SER A 242 16.60 21.31 -5.29
CA SER A 242 17.45 21.90 -6.31
C SER A 242 18.93 21.54 -6.17
N ARG A 243 19.38 21.20 -4.95
CA ARG A 243 20.76 20.74 -4.65
C ARG A 243 20.85 19.21 -4.71
N LEU A 244 19.76 18.51 -4.39
CA LEU A 244 19.68 17.06 -4.34
C LEU A 244 19.96 16.44 -5.71
N LEU A 245 19.22 16.85 -6.74
CA LEU A 245 19.30 16.25 -8.08
C LEU A 245 20.72 16.31 -8.68
N PRO A 246 21.42 17.45 -8.73
CA PRO A 246 22.79 17.51 -9.23
C PRO A 246 23.77 16.64 -8.42
N LEU A 247 23.57 16.54 -7.09
CA LEU A 247 24.45 15.75 -6.23
C LEU A 247 24.19 14.25 -6.30
N LEU A 248 22.99 13.82 -6.68
CA LEU A 248 22.75 12.40 -7.00
C LEU A 248 23.68 11.93 -8.14
N GLU A 249 23.97 12.79 -9.10
CA GLU A 249 24.72 12.49 -10.32
C GLU A 249 26.22 12.82 -10.20
N SER A 250 26.61 13.87 -9.47
CA SER A 250 27.94 14.50 -9.55
C SER A 250 29.08 13.69 -8.92
N GLY A 251 28.78 12.73 -8.05
CA GLY A 251 29.81 11.91 -7.44
C GLY A 251 30.66 12.56 -6.33
N ASP A 252 30.41 13.82 -5.92
CA ASP A 252 31.13 14.45 -4.80
C ASP A 252 30.58 13.97 -3.45
N ASP A 253 31.33 13.07 -2.80
CA ASP A 253 30.93 12.45 -1.54
C ASP A 253 30.94 13.44 -0.36
N GLY A 254 31.82 14.43 -0.39
CA GLY A 254 31.89 15.45 0.67
C GLY A 254 30.72 16.38 0.67
N GLU A 255 30.33 16.88 -0.50
CA GLU A 255 29.14 17.73 -0.67
C GLU A 255 27.87 16.92 -0.43
N TRP A 256 27.85 15.66 -0.85
CA TRP A 256 26.74 14.75 -0.58
C TRP A 256 26.48 14.55 0.91
N GLN A 257 27.53 14.19 1.68
CA GLN A 257 27.39 13.97 3.12
C GLN A 257 26.98 15.27 3.85
N ALA A 258 27.52 16.41 3.44
CA ALA A 258 27.13 17.71 4.00
C ALA A 258 25.62 18.01 3.75
N LEU A 259 25.10 17.70 2.56
CA LEU A 259 23.69 17.86 2.25
C LEU A 259 22.80 16.97 3.12
N VAL A 260 23.19 15.70 3.29
CA VAL A 260 22.45 14.73 4.12
C VAL A 260 22.40 15.18 5.57
N ASP A 261 23.52 15.65 6.14
CA ASP A 261 23.60 16.09 7.53
C ASP A 261 22.80 17.40 7.77
N GLU A 262 22.85 18.33 6.81
CA GLU A 262 22.06 19.56 6.84
C GLU A 262 20.56 19.26 6.80
N ALA A 263 20.13 18.41 5.88
CA ALA A 263 18.73 18.03 5.75
C ALA A 263 18.21 17.26 6.97
N LYS A 264 19.02 16.38 7.55
CA LYS A 264 18.71 15.69 8.80
C LYS A 264 18.50 16.66 9.95
N THR A 265 19.38 17.66 10.08
CA THR A 265 19.29 18.69 11.12
C THR A 265 17.99 19.50 10.95
N GLU A 266 17.70 19.90 9.72
CA GLU A 266 16.50 20.68 9.40
C GLU A 266 15.23 19.85 9.61
N ARG A 267 15.22 18.57 9.26
CA ARG A 267 14.10 17.67 9.57
C ARG A 267 13.79 17.67 11.07
N LEU A 268 14.80 17.47 11.91
CA LEU A 268 14.61 17.44 13.36
C LEU A 268 14.09 18.78 13.91
N ARG A 269 14.55 19.90 13.33
CA ARG A 269 14.05 21.24 13.68
C ARG A 269 12.56 21.39 13.32
N LEU A 270 12.20 21.04 12.09
CA LEU A 270 10.81 21.14 11.60
C LEU A 270 9.86 20.21 12.35
N GLU A 271 10.29 18.97 12.64
CA GLU A 271 9.50 18.02 13.46
C GLU A 271 9.28 18.59 14.87
N GLY A 272 10.30 19.20 15.46
CA GLY A 272 10.18 19.89 16.76
C GLY A 272 9.18 21.04 16.72
N GLU A 273 9.20 21.86 15.68
CA GLU A 273 8.23 22.96 15.49
C GLU A 273 6.80 22.43 15.26
N LEU A 274 6.64 21.37 14.47
CA LEU A 274 5.35 20.72 14.28
C LEU A 274 4.81 20.18 15.62
N HIS A 275 5.66 19.58 16.45
CA HIS A 275 5.25 19.11 17.77
C HIS A 275 4.90 20.25 18.73
N ALA A 276 5.62 21.36 18.68
CA ALA A 276 5.36 22.52 19.52
C ALA A 276 4.14 23.35 19.06
N GLY A 277 3.95 23.45 17.72
CA GLY A 277 2.87 24.21 17.11
C GLY A 277 1.57 23.43 16.88
N ARG A 278 1.54 22.13 17.20
CA ARG A 278 0.31 21.33 17.10
C ARG A 278 -0.74 21.88 18.06
N ASP A 279 -1.94 22.04 17.56
CA ASP A 279 -3.09 22.32 18.40
C ASP A 279 -3.44 21.05 19.21
N ARG A 280 -2.77 20.92 20.34
CA ARG A 280 -2.89 19.79 21.28
C ARG A 280 -4.33 19.55 21.71
N LEU A 281 -5.18 20.58 21.60
CA LEU A 281 -6.59 20.49 21.91
C LEU A 281 -7.37 19.70 20.83
N LEU A 282 -7.01 19.89 19.54
CA LEU A 282 -7.60 19.11 18.44
C LEU A 282 -7.20 17.63 18.52
N GLU A 283 -5.95 17.35 18.88
CA GLU A 283 -5.47 15.96 19.05
C GLU A 283 -6.13 15.26 20.25
N LEU A 284 -6.29 15.95 21.36
CA LEU A 284 -6.98 15.42 22.56
C LEU A 284 -8.46 15.14 22.30
N ASN A 285 -9.09 15.89 21.38
CA ASN A 285 -10.49 15.68 21.04
C ASN A 285 -10.69 14.59 19.96
N SER A 286 -9.67 14.28 19.18
CA SER A 286 -9.73 13.28 18.10
C SER A 286 -9.49 11.83 18.62
N GLY A 287 -8.71 11.67 19.68
CA GLY A 287 -8.47 10.38 20.33
C GLY A 287 -9.46 10.14 21.46
N GLY A 288 -10.68 9.73 21.20
CA GLY A 288 -11.67 9.41 22.24
C GLY A 288 -11.08 8.47 23.29
N ALA A 289 -11.10 8.89 24.56
CA ALA A 289 -10.49 8.18 25.66
C ALA A 289 -11.17 6.82 25.91
N GLY A 290 -10.67 5.74 25.32
CA GLY A 290 -10.99 4.36 25.71
C GLY A 290 -12.37 3.81 25.25
N GLU A 291 -13.26 4.64 24.72
CA GLU A 291 -14.57 4.17 24.25
C GLU A 291 -14.47 3.42 22.90
N GLY A 292 -13.42 3.67 22.11
CA GLY A 292 -13.19 3.02 20.84
C GLY A 292 -12.87 1.53 20.94
N GLU A 293 -12.13 1.11 21.98
CA GLU A 293 -11.80 -0.31 22.18
C GLU A 293 -13.03 -1.15 22.46
N ALA A 294 -13.91 -0.67 23.34
CA ALA A 294 -15.16 -1.36 23.66
C ALA A 294 -16.11 -1.45 22.45
N LEU A 295 -16.11 -0.43 21.58
CA LEU A 295 -16.89 -0.44 20.34
C LEU A 295 -16.31 -1.44 19.33
N VAL A 296 -15.00 -1.50 19.16
CA VAL A 296 -14.33 -2.49 18.29
C VAL A 296 -14.61 -3.90 18.77
N GLU A 297 -14.50 -4.16 20.10
CA GLU A 297 -14.79 -5.47 20.69
C GLU A 297 -16.26 -5.88 20.45
N ALA A 298 -17.20 -4.95 20.62
CA ALA A 298 -18.63 -5.20 20.34
C ALA A 298 -18.91 -5.47 18.85
N ILE A 299 -18.20 -4.81 17.94
CA ILE A 299 -18.31 -5.07 16.49
C ILE A 299 -17.78 -6.47 16.16
N LEU A 300 -16.60 -6.85 16.69
CA LEU A 300 -16.02 -8.17 16.46
C LEU A 300 -16.91 -9.28 17.03
N GLU A 301 -17.47 -9.09 18.25
CA GLU A 301 -18.44 -10.03 18.81
C GLU A 301 -19.69 -10.18 17.93
N GLN A 302 -20.10 -9.12 17.25
CA GLN A 302 -21.26 -9.16 16.34
C GLN A 302 -20.90 -9.85 15.01
N ASP A 303 -19.70 -9.64 14.48
CA ASP A 303 -19.22 -10.29 13.25
C ASP A 303 -19.09 -11.82 13.45
N ASP A 304 -18.76 -12.29 14.65
CA ASP A 304 -18.66 -13.71 15.00
C ASP A 304 -20.03 -14.41 15.22
N GLN A 305 -21.14 -13.67 15.17
CA GLN A 305 -22.47 -14.26 15.37
C GLN A 305 -23.01 -14.92 14.09
N PHE A 306 -23.46 -16.18 14.23
CA PHE A 306 -24.10 -16.93 13.15
C PHE A 306 -25.57 -16.53 12.85
N ALA A 307 -26.10 -15.55 13.57
CA ALA A 307 -27.51 -15.16 13.43
C ALA A 307 -27.81 -14.57 12.04
N LEU A 308 -26.93 -13.73 11.51
CA LEU A 308 -27.09 -13.13 10.19
C LEU A 308 -26.97 -14.15 9.04
N PRO A 309 -25.93 -15.02 8.99
CA PRO A 309 -25.85 -16.07 7.99
C PRO A 309 -27.10 -16.99 7.97
N ILE A 310 -27.56 -17.43 9.14
CA ILE A 310 -28.76 -18.30 9.25
C ILE A 310 -30.01 -17.55 8.76
N TYR A 311 -30.17 -16.29 9.11
CA TYR A 311 -31.29 -15.47 8.65
C TYR A 311 -31.25 -15.31 7.13
N MET A 312 -30.09 -15.02 6.55
CA MET A 312 -29.93 -14.82 5.11
C MET A 312 -30.13 -16.11 4.31
N GLU A 313 -29.72 -17.27 4.81
CA GLU A 313 -30.00 -18.56 4.19
C GLU A 313 -31.51 -18.79 4.05
N GLN A 314 -32.28 -18.55 5.11
CA GLN A 314 -33.74 -18.64 5.08
C GLN A 314 -34.39 -17.61 4.14
N LEU A 315 -33.81 -16.43 4.07
CA LEU A 315 -34.26 -15.36 3.18
C LEU A 315 -34.01 -15.72 1.70
N PHE A 316 -32.85 -16.24 1.37
CA PHE A 316 -32.52 -16.68 0.01
C PHE A 316 -33.46 -17.80 -0.45
N ASP A 317 -33.72 -18.78 0.42
CA ASP A 317 -34.69 -19.84 0.15
C ASP A 317 -36.09 -19.27 -0.08
N ALA A 318 -36.53 -18.32 0.77
CA ALA A 318 -37.87 -17.72 0.67
C ALA A 318 -38.05 -16.87 -0.59
N PHE A 319 -37.01 -16.16 -1.04
CA PHE A 319 -37.07 -15.31 -2.24
C PHE A 319 -36.68 -16.09 -3.53
N GLY A 320 -36.27 -17.34 -3.42
CA GLY A 320 -35.87 -18.16 -4.57
C GLY A 320 -34.53 -17.70 -5.17
N ILE A 321 -33.57 -17.40 -4.32
CA ILE A 321 -32.21 -17.01 -4.71
C ILE A 321 -31.33 -18.24 -4.58
N ASP A 322 -30.62 -18.59 -5.64
CA ASP A 322 -29.63 -19.66 -5.61
C ASP A 322 -28.32 -19.16 -4.98
N SER A 323 -27.81 -19.91 -4.01
CA SER A 323 -26.51 -19.65 -3.36
C SER A 323 -25.55 -20.79 -3.64
N GLU A 324 -24.36 -20.47 -4.10
CA GLU A 324 -23.27 -21.41 -4.37
C GLU A 324 -22.02 -21.01 -3.57
N ASP A 325 -21.28 -22.00 -3.05
CA ASP A 325 -20.00 -21.74 -2.39
C ASP A 325 -18.98 -21.22 -3.43
N HIS A 326 -18.42 -20.06 -3.16
CA HIS A 326 -17.32 -19.51 -3.96
C HIS A 326 -15.97 -19.90 -3.38
N SER A 327 -15.83 -19.80 -2.07
CA SER A 327 -14.65 -20.14 -1.28
C SER A 327 -15.06 -20.38 0.18
N ASP A 328 -14.12 -20.71 1.07
CA ASP A 328 -14.42 -21.08 2.46
C ASP A 328 -15.32 -20.10 3.22
N ASN A 329 -15.27 -18.79 2.90
CA ASN A 329 -16.03 -17.75 3.59
C ASN A 329 -16.82 -16.85 2.62
N ALA A 330 -17.10 -17.28 1.39
CA ALA A 330 -17.82 -16.46 0.41
C ALA A 330 -18.83 -17.28 -0.40
N LEU A 331 -19.97 -16.66 -0.73
CA LEU A 331 -21.05 -17.22 -1.50
C LEU A 331 -21.29 -16.40 -2.77
N ILE A 332 -21.65 -17.08 -3.87
CA ILE A 332 -22.20 -16.42 -5.06
C ILE A 332 -23.72 -16.57 -5.01
N LEU A 333 -24.40 -15.44 -5.09
CA LEU A 333 -25.84 -15.38 -5.16
C LEU A 333 -26.29 -15.11 -6.60
N ARG A 334 -27.25 -15.90 -7.09
CA ARG A 334 -27.84 -15.70 -8.41
C ARG A 334 -29.38 -15.75 -8.35
N PRO A 335 -30.07 -14.96 -9.20
CA PRO A 335 -31.51 -15.11 -9.33
C PRO A 335 -31.84 -16.49 -9.90
N SER A 336 -32.73 -17.24 -9.26
CA SER A 336 -33.24 -18.50 -9.83
C SER A 336 -34.52 -18.26 -10.64
N GLU A 337 -34.93 -19.29 -11.42
CA GLU A 337 -36.21 -19.27 -12.13
C GLU A 337 -37.44 -19.16 -11.19
N LYS A 338 -37.23 -19.38 -9.89
CA LYS A 338 -38.27 -19.32 -8.84
C LYS A 338 -38.25 -18.03 -8.07
N MET A 339 -37.42 -17.06 -8.44
CA MET A 339 -37.34 -15.78 -7.75
C MET A 339 -38.68 -15.08 -7.69
N LEU A 340 -39.15 -14.79 -6.47
CA LEU A 340 -40.50 -14.27 -6.23
C LEU A 340 -40.62 -12.76 -6.49
N ASP A 341 -39.55 -12.02 -6.30
CA ASP A 341 -39.55 -10.56 -6.43
C ASP A 341 -38.27 -10.07 -7.10
N ALA A 342 -38.41 -9.54 -8.30
CA ALA A 342 -37.31 -8.96 -9.09
C ALA A 342 -36.75 -7.64 -8.49
N SER A 343 -37.41 -7.07 -7.48
CA SER A 343 -36.95 -5.86 -6.78
C SER A 343 -35.95 -6.16 -5.65
N PHE A 344 -35.74 -7.43 -5.32
CA PHE A 344 -34.70 -7.78 -4.34
C PHE A 344 -33.30 -7.30 -4.82
N PRO A 345 -32.53 -6.60 -3.99
CA PRO A 345 -31.31 -5.92 -4.42
C PRO A 345 -30.12 -6.88 -4.64
N LEU A 346 -30.26 -7.77 -5.63
CA LEU A 346 -29.25 -8.77 -5.99
C LEU A 346 -28.22 -8.27 -7.00
N GLY A 347 -28.43 -7.08 -7.61
CA GLY A 347 -27.58 -6.58 -8.69
C GLY A 347 -28.00 -7.10 -10.08
N ASP A 348 -27.05 -7.22 -10.98
CA ASP A 348 -27.28 -7.66 -12.35
C ASP A 348 -27.45 -9.19 -12.47
N ASP A 349 -27.92 -9.67 -13.63
CA ASP A 349 -28.18 -11.10 -13.92
C ASP A 349 -26.94 -12.02 -13.78
N GLU A 350 -25.72 -11.46 -13.67
CA GLU A 350 -24.47 -12.22 -13.51
C GLU A 350 -24.27 -12.75 -12.08
N GLY A 351 -25.04 -12.26 -11.12
CA GLY A 351 -24.95 -12.63 -9.71
C GLY A 351 -24.01 -11.72 -8.92
N VAL A 352 -23.99 -11.87 -7.59
CA VAL A 352 -23.15 -11.11 -6.67
C VAL A 352 -22.42 -12.04 -5.72
N THR A 353 -21.15 -11.77 -5.50
CA THR A 353 -20.35 -12.49 -4.48
C THR A 353 -20.47 -11.76 -3.15
N ILE A 354 -20.83 -12.48 -2.11
CA ILE A 354 -20.97 -11.96 -0.75
C ILE A 354 -20.07 -12.69 0.22
N THR A 355 -19.75 -12.02 1.32
CA THR A 355 -19.06 -12.63 2.45
C THR A 355 -19.58 -12.05 3.77
N TYR A 356 -19.49 -12.84 4.83
CA TYR A 356 -19.72 -12.43 6.22
C TYR A 356 -18.41 -12.17 6.96
N ASP A 357 -17.27 -12.42 6.30
CA ASP A 357 -15.93 -12.20 6.85
C ASP A 357 -15.44 -10.79 6.49
N ARG A 358 -15.23 -9.96 7.52
CA ARG A 358 -14.78 -8.57 7.36
C ARG A 358 -13.38 -8.49 6.76
N ASP A 359 -12.47 -9.37 7.17
CA ASP A 359 -11.08 -9.36 6.70
C ASP A 359 -11.04 -9.75 5.20
N LEU A 360 -11.87 -10.71 4.81
CA LEU A 360 -12.02 -11.09 3.41
C LEU A 360 -12.63 -9.98 2.56
N ALA A 361 -13.69 -9.32 3.05
CA ALA A 361 -14.31 -8.19 2.36
C ALA A 361 -13.36 -6.99 2.20
N LEU A 362 -12.50 -6.75 3.18
CA LEU A 362 -11.47 -5.70 3.10
C LEU A 362 -10.36 -6.04 2.10
N ALA A 363 -10.08 -7.33 1.90
CA ALA A 363 -9.07 -7.81 0.95
C ALA A 363 -9.61 -7.92 -0.49
N ARG A 364 -10.92 -8.10 -0.66
CA ARG A 364 -11.59 -8.42 -1.92
C ARG A 364 -12.68 -7.41 -2.24
N GLU A 365 -12.38 -6.45 -3.13
CA GLU A 365 -13.33 -5.41 -3.56
C GLU A 365 -14.48 -5.95 -4.43
N ASP A 366 -14.33 -7.14 -4.99
CA ASP A 366 -15.35 -7.86 -5.77
C ASP A 366 -16.38 -8.58 -4.90
N MET A 367 -16.21 -8.56 -3.58
CA MET A 367 -17.12 -9.18 -2.62
C MET A 367 -17.87 -8.13 -1.80
N GLN A 368 -19.18 -8.32 -1.64
CA GLN A 368 -19.99 -7.46 -0.78
C GLN A 368 -19.99 -8.01 0.65
N PHE A 369 -19.69 -7.15 1.60
CA PHE A 369 -19.76 -7.50 3.02
C PHE A 369 -21.19 -7.40 3.54
N LEU A 370 -21.78 -8.52 3.95
CA LEU A 370 -23.10 -8.53 4.54
C LEU A 370 -23.06 -8.24 6.04
N THR A 371 -23.78 -7.18 6.41
CA THR A 371 -24.08 -6.80 7.80
C THR A 371 -25.57 -6.60 7.94
N TRP A 372 -26.09 -6.44 9.16
CA TRP A 372 -27.51 -6.16 9.41
C TRP A 372 -28.01 -4.89 8.73
N GLU A 373 -27.14 -3.95 8.40
CA GLU A 373 -27.44 -2.69 7.70
C GLU A 373 -27.37 -2.82 6.16
N HIS A 374 -26.93 -3.98 5.65
CA HIS A 374 -26.79 -4.17 4.21
C HIS A 374 -28.17 -4.09 3.50
N PRO A 375 -28.26 -3.45 2.30
CA PRO A 375 -29.55 -3.31 1.58
C PRO A 375 -30.29 -4.62 1.34
N MET A 376 -29.57 -5.73 1.09
CA MET A 376 -30.18 -7.06 0.92
C MET A 376 -30.87 -7.54 2.20
N VAL A 377 -30.30 -7.25 3.35
CA VAL A 377 -30.87 -7.64 4.66
C VAL A 377 -32.08 -6.80 4.96
N GLN A 378 -31.96 -5.49 4.81
CA GLN A 378 -33.07 -4.55 5.06
C GLN A 378 -34.20 -4.70 4.06
N GLY A 379 -33.92 -5.02 2.80
CA GLY A 379 -34.92 -5.26 1.76
C GLY A 379 -35.70 -6.56 1.94
N GLY A 380 -35.13 -7.51 2.71
CA GLY A 380 -35.79 -8.78 3.04
C GLY A 380 -36.59 -8.77 4.35
N MET A 381 -36.44 -7.70 5.16
CA MET A 381 -37.23 -7.48 6.38
C MET A 381 -38.55 -6.83 6.09
#